data_b382b813528aabfa4aa32a170dcc5a80
#
_entry.id   b382b813528aabfa4aa32a170dcc5a80
#
_cell.length_a   1.000
_cell.length_b   1.000
_cell.length_c   1.000
_cell.angle_alpha   90.00
_cell.angle_beta   90.00
_cell.angle_gamma   90.00
#
_symmetry.space_group_name_H-M   'P 1'
#
loop_
_entity.id
_entity.type
_entity.pdbx_description
1 polymer ?
#
loop_
_entity_poly.entity_id
_entity_poly.type
_entity_poly.pdbx_seq_one_letter_code
_entity_poly.pdbx_strand_id
1 'polypeptide(L)'
;MRTQVLDYIKGLSLGAYSYTDAFPYDDSGEPLYIKNVKRIYVDPLQVETTPAVQTLQGFSISNETNIVRIYFASDAKQVPANYDSVVQLLKAGKNINTIEGGYTRECDVSTEFVNDLLVTTVELRYVQLT
;
A
#
# COMPACT_ATOMS: atom_id res chain seq x y z
N MET A 1 -10.64 -5.44 3.65
CA MET A 1 -9.57 -4.47 3.92
C MET A 1 -9.17 -3.64 2.70
N ARG A 2 -8.92 -4.28 1.58
CA ARG A 2 -8.58 -3.56 0.35
C ARG A 2 -9.66 -2.54 -0.06
N THR A 3 -10.93 -2.90 0.04
CA THR A 3 -12.05 -2.01 -0.31
C THR A 3 -12.02 -0.72 0.51
N GLN A 4 -11.79 -0.81 1.80
CA GLN A 4 -11.70 0.35 2.68
C GLN A 4 -10.52 1.24 2.31
N VAL A 5 -9.37 0.66 1.97
CA VAL A 5 -8.19 1.41 1.52
C VAL A 5 -8.47 2.11 0.19
N LEU A 6 -9.09 1.40 -0.76
CA LEU A 6 -9.45 2.00 -2.05
C LEU A 6 -10.42 3.16 -1.88
N ASP A 7 -11.46 3.00 -1.06
CA ASP A 7 -12.43 4.07 -0.81
C ASP A 7 -11.77 5.28 -0.15
N TYR A 8 -10.85 5.04 0.77
CA TYR A 8 -10.07 6.11 1.40
C TYR A 8 -9.26 6.88 0.35
N ILE A 9 -8.51 6.17 -0.51
CA ILE A 9 -7.67 6.82 -1.53
C ILE A 9 -8.50 7.61 -2.54
N LYS A 10 -9.64 7.06 -2.97
CA LYS A 10 -10.55 7.74 -3.90
C LYS A 10 -11.05 9.09 -3.38
N GLY A 11 -11.15 9.22 -2.06
CA GLY A 11 -11.60 10.46 -1.43
C GLY A 11 -10.51 11.50 -1.21
N LEU A 12 -9.24 11.19 -1.52
CA LEU A 12 -8.14 12.11 -1.28
C LEU A 12 -7.96 13.13 -2.39
N SER A 13 -7.51 14.32 -2.00
CA SER A 13 -7.04 15.32 -2.96
C SER A 13 -5.58 15.05 -3.28
N LEU A 14 -5.32 14.49 -4.45
CA LEU A 14 -4.00 14.01 -4.84
C LEU A 14 -3.18 15.02 -5.66
N GLY A 15 -3.76 16.17 -6.00
CA GLY A 15 -3.05 17.22 -6.74
C GLY A 15 -2.56 16.75 -8.10
N ALA A 16 -1.24 16.71 -8.28
CA ALA A 16 -0.62 16.28 -9.53
C ALA A 16 -0.76 14.78 -9.79
N TYR A 17 -1.16 13.99 -8.80
CA TYR A 17 -1.31 12.56 -8.91
C TYR A 17 -2.77 12.16 -9.12
N SER A 18 -3.00 11.02 -9.74
CA SER A 18 -4.36 10.49 -9.94
C SER A 18 -4.42 9.01 -9.58
N TYR A 19 -5.51 8.60 -8.94
CA TYR A 19 -5.78 7.21 -8.63
C TYR A 19 -6.33 6.49 -9.86
N THR A 20 -5.95 5.21 -10.02
CA THR A 20 -6.52 4.34 -11.05
C THR A 20 -6.90 2.99 -10.45
N ASP A 21 -8.04 2.45 -10.90
CA ASP A 21 -8.52 1.13 -10.49
C ASP A 21 -7.81 -0.03 -11.21
N ALA A 22 -6.96 0.27 -12.19
CA ALA A 22 -6.28 -0.77 -12.96
C ALA A 22 -5.33 -1.59 -12.08
N PHE A 23 -5.14 -2.85 -12.46
CA PHE A 23 -4.14 -3.71 -11.85
C PHE A 23 -2.74 -3.12 -12.10
N PRO A 24 -1.81 -3.16 -11.11
CA PRO A 24 -0.53 -2.46 -11.25
C PRO A 24 0.44 -3.06 -12.27
N TYR A 25 0.16 -4.24 -12.80
CA TYR A 25 1.01 -4.92 -13.78
C TYR A 25 0.23 -5.23 -15.05
N ASP A 26 0.91 -5.22 -16.19
CA ASP A 26 0.30 -5.64 -17.45
C ASP A 26 0.29 -7.17 -17.59
N ASP A 27 -0.23 -7.68 -18.71
CA ASP A 27 -0.35 -9.13 -18.95
C ASP A 27 1.02 -9.82 -19.00
N SER A 28 2.08 -9.08 -19.30
CA SER A 28 3.46 -9.59 -19.30
C SER A 28 4.13 -9.52 -17.94
N GLY A 29 3.45 -8.98 -16.92
CA GLY A 29 4.00 -8.79 -15.59
C GLY A 29 4.84 -7.53 -15.43
N GLU A 30 4.82 -6.62 -16.40
CA GLU A 30 5.56 -5.36 -16.29
C GLU A 30 4.77 -4.30 -15.51
N PRO A 31 5.46 -3.49 -14.68
CA PRO A 31 4.79 -2.49 -13.87
C PRO A 31 4.16 -1.36 -14.69
N LEU A 32 2.84 -1.21 -14.57
CA LEU A 32 2.13 -0.11 -15.22
C LEU A 32 2.41 1.24 -14.56
N TYR A 33 2.72 1.25 -13.27
CA TYR A 33 3.03 2.50 -12.55
C TYR A 33 4.34 3.15 -13.01
N ILE A 34 5.23 2.40 -13.68
CA ILE A 34 6.43 2.95 -14.31
C ILE A 34 6.08 3.56 -15.68
N LYS A 35 5.16 2.92 -16.42
CA LYS A 35 4.73 3.42 -17.74
C LYS A 35 3.81 4.63 -17.64
N ASN A 36 3.02 4.72 -16.58
CA ASN A 36 2.03 5.77 -16.35
C ASN A 36 2.43 6.61 -15.14
N VAL A 37 3.36 7.51 -15.35
CA VAL A 37 3.90 8.38 -14.30
C VAL A 37 2.78 9.19 -13.65
N LYS A 38 2.85 9.40 -12.34
CA LYS A 38 1.90 10.13 -11.49
C LYS A 38 0.54 9.45 -11.32
N ARG A 39 0.38 8.22 -11.76
CA ARG A 39 -0.81 7.41 -11.47
C ARG A 39 -0.56 6.51 -10.28
N ILE A 40 -1.50 6.49 -9.36
CA ILE A 40 -1.41 5.70 -8.13
C ILE A 40 -2.17 4.39 -8.33
N TYR A 41 -1.47 3.28 -8.15
CA TYR A 41 -1.98 1.92 -8.28
C TYR A 41 -1.99 1.24 -6.92
N VAL A 42 -3.00 0.42 -6.66
CA VAL A 42 -3.09 -0.37 -5.44
C VAL A 42 -3.05 -1.85 -5.80
N ASP A 43 -2.09 -2.57 -5.22
CA ASP A 43 -1.99 -4.01 -5.40
C ASP A 43 -3.15 -4.75 -4.72
N PRO A 44 -3.47 -5.96 -5.16
CA PRO A 44 -4.42 -6.80 -4.43
C PRO A 44 -3.98 -7.02 -2.98
N LEU A 45 -4.95 -7.11 -2.08
CA LEU A 45 -4.69 -7.38 -0.68
C LEU A 45 -3.95 -8.71 -0.53
N GLN A 46 -2.83 -8.67 0.18
CA GLN A 46 -2.10 -9.86 0.57
C GLN A 46 -2.43 -10.21 2.02
N VAL A 47 -2.59 -11.49 2.28
CA VAL A 47 -2.80 -12.01 3.62
C VAL A 47 -1.68 -13.01 3.90
N GLU A 48 -0.92 -12.73 4.96
CA GLU A 48 0.12 -13.63 5.43
C GLU A 48 -0.29 -14.19 6.79
N THR A 49 -0.18 -15.51 6.95
CA THR A 49 -0.45 -16.17 8.20
C THR A 49 0.84 -16.77 8.75
N THR A 50 1.24 -16.32 9.92
CA THR A 50 2.47 -16.77 10.57
C THR A 50 2.12 -17.43 11.87
N PRO A 51 2.59 -18.68 12.14
CA PRO A 51 2.41 -19.32 13.45
C PRO A 51 3.12 -18.49 14.53
N ALA A 52 2.36 -18.01 15.52
CA ALA A 52 2.90 -17.19 16.59
C ALA A 52 3.37 -18.05 17.78
N VAL A 53 2.58 -19.04 18.16
CA VAL A 53 2.85 -19.90 19.31
C VAL A 53 2.32 -21.30 19.02
N GLN A 54 3.08 -22.32 19.43
CA GLN A 54 2.62 -23.70 19.44
C GLN A 54 2.46 -24.15 20.89
N THR A 55 1.27 -24.59 21.27
CA THR A 55 0.99 -25.04 22.62
C THR A 55 1.46 -26.48 22.83
N LEU A 56 1.55 -26.90 24.09
CA LEU A 56 1.92 -28.26 24.46
C LEU A 56 0.93 -29.31 23.97
N GLN A 57 -0.30 -28.93 23.68
CA GLN A 57 -1.31 -29.85 23.15
C GLN A 57 -1.29 -29.90 21.59
N GLY A 58 -0.31 -29.27 20.98
CA GLY A 58 -0.18 -29.28 19.52
C GLY A 58 -1.03 -28.24 18.81
N PHE A 59 -1.72 -27.36 19.54
CA PHE A 59 -2.44 -26.24 18.92
C PHE A 59 -1.45 -25.13 18.57
N SER A 60 -1.66 -24.49 17.43
CA SER A 60 -0.89 -23.32 17.04
C SER A 60 -1.79 -22.09 16.97
N ILE A 61 -1.28 -20.97 17.47
CA ILE A 61 -1.92 -19.65 17.35
C ILE A 61 -1.21 -18.95 16.19
N SER A 62 -1.98 -18.46 15.23
CA SER A 62 -1.46 -17.75 14.07
C SER A 62 -1.91 -16.30 14.07
N ASN A 63 -1.01 -15.41 13.67
CA ASN A 63 -1.32 -14.01 13.40
C ASN A 63 -1.57 -13.85 11.91
N GLU A 64 -2.66 -13.17 11.57
CA GLU A 64 -2.97 -12.81 10.18
C GLU A 64 -2.51 -11.38 9.92
N THR A 65 -1.71 -11.20 8.89
CA THR A 65 -1.25 -9.88 8.45
C THR A 65 -1.88 -9.57 7.09
N ASN A 66 -2.64 -8.50 7.03
CA ASN A 66 -3.20 -7.99 5.78
C ASN A 66 -2.30 -6.87 5.27
N ILE A 67 -1.81 -7.02 4.05
CA ILE A 67 -0.87 -6.09 3.45
C ILE A 67 -1.50 -5.45 2.22
N VAL A 68 -1.51 -4.12 2.18
CA VAL A 68 -1.94 -3.36 1.01
C VAL A 68 -0.76 -2.54 0.52
N ARG A 69 -0.33 -2.76 -0.72
CA ARG A 69 0.77 -2.02 -1.33
C ARG A 69 0.23 -1.03 -2.33
N ILE A 70 0.77 0.18 -2.27
CA ILE A 70 0.41 1.30 -3.14
C ILE A 70 1.65 1.71 -3.88
N TYR A 71 1.57 1.78 -5.22
CA TYR A 71 2.70 2.10 -6.09
C TYR A 71 2.42 3.33 -6.92
N PHE A 72 3.41 4.20 -7.05
CA PHE A 72 3.39 5.28 -8.04
C PHE A 72 4.81 5.71 -8.40
N ALA A 73 4.95 6.35 -9.54
CA ALA A 73 6.24 6.85 -10.00
C ALA A 73 6.14 8.34 -10.33
N SER A 74 7.24 9.04 -10.13
CA SER A 74 7.38 10.46 -10.45
C SER A 74 8.68 10.67 -11.23
N ASP A 75 8.75 11.71 -12.06
CA ASP A 75 10.01 12.11 -12.67
C ASP A 75 10.98 12.53 -11.55
N ALA A 76 12.14 11.86 -11.47
CA ALA A 76 13.10 12.12 -10.40
C ALA A 76 13.70 13.52 -10.47
N LYS A 77 13.72 14.15 -11.65
CA LYS A 77 14.25 15.50 -11.84
C LYS A 77 13.21 16.58 -11.60
N GLN A 78 11.93 16.24 -11.65
CA GLN A 78 10.81 17.16 -11.51
C GLN A 78 9.73 16.56 -10.62
N VAL A 79 10.10 16.21 -9.39
CA VAL A 79 9.14 15.68 -8.43
C VAL A 79 8.10 16.75 -8.12
N PRO A 80 6.80 16.44 -8.25
CA PRO A 80 5.75 17.42 -7.94
C PRO A 80 5.86 17.97 -6.51
N ALA A 81 5.53 19.25 -6.34
CA ALA A 81 5.64 19.92 -5.05
C ALA A 81 4.78 19.26 -3.95
N ASN A 82 3.69 18.59 -4.35
CA ASN A 82 2.81 17.91 -3.39
C ASN A 82 3.21 16.45 -3.12
N TYR A 83 4.39 16.00 -3.54
CA TYR A 83 4.84 14.61 -3.35
C TYR A 83 4.80 14.20 -1.87
N ASP A 84 5.39 15.00 -0.99
CA ASP A 84 5.43 14.68 0.44
C ASP A 84 4.03 14.64 1.05
N SER A 85 3.15 15.55 0.64
CA SER A 85 1.75 15.55 1.09
C SER A 85 1.03 14.28 0.69
N VAL A 86 1.20 13.83 -0.56
CA VAL A 86 0.59 12.59 -1.06
C VAL A 86 1.11 11.39 -0.28
N VAL A 87 2.42 11.30 -0.05
CA VAL A 87 3.00 10.22 0.74
C VAL A 87 2.39 10.18 2.15
N GLN A 88 2.26 11.33 2.81
CA GLN A 88 1.66 11.40 4.15
C GLN A 88 0.18 11.00 4.14
N LEU A 89 -0.58 11.42 3.13
CA LEU A 89 -1.98 11.03 2.99
C LEU A 89 -2.13 9.52 2.80
N LEU A 90 -1.27 8.90 1.99
CA LEU A 90 -1.29 7.45 1.78
C LEU A 90 -0.88 6.70 3.04
N LYS A 91 0.13 7.17 3.76
CA LYS A 91 0.54 6.59 5.04
C LYS A 91 -0.57 6.65 6.08
N ALA A 92 -1.36 7.71 6.10
CA ALA A 92 -2.48 7.86 7.02
C ALA A 92 -3.59 6.83 6.78
N GLY A 93 -3.56 6.12 5.66
CA GLY A 93 -4.46 5.01 5.38
C GLY A 93 -4.39 3.90 6.42
N LYS A 94 -3.29 3.77 7.17
CA LYS A 94 -3.21 2.81 8.28
C LYS A 94 -4.27 3.06 9.37
N ASN A 95 -4.77 4.29 9.48
CA ASN A 95 -5.70 4.70 10.54
C ASN A 95 -7.16 4.81 10.06
N ILE A 96 -7.53 4.10 8.99
CA ILE A 96 -8.88 4.14 8.44
C ILE A 96 -9.89 3.63 9.48
N ASN A 97 -10.93 4.45 9.75
CA ASN A 97 -11.94 4.15 10.77
C ASN A 97 -12.86 2.98 10.41
N THR A 98 -13.05 2.71 9.12
CA THR A 98 -13.93 1.64 8.65
C THR A 98 -13.31 0.25 8.81
N ILE A 99 -12.01 0.17 9.10
CA ILE A 99 -11.35 -1.08 9.41
C ILE A 99 -11.61 -1.41 10.88
N GLU A 100 -12.10 -2.61 11.14
CA GLU A 100 -12.41 -3.08 12.48
C GLU A 100 -11.22 -2.98 13.43
N GLY A 101 -11.49 -2.83 14.72
CA GLY A 101 -10.46 -2.88 15.75
C GLY A 101 -9.81 -4.27 15.83
N GLY A 102 -8.80 -4.43 16.67
CA GLY A 102 -8.12 -5.70 16.84
C GLY A 102 -6.93 -5.89 15.90
N TYR A 103 -6.51 -4.83 15.22
CA TYR A 103 -5.30 -4.84 14.38
C TYR A 103 -4.26 -3.86 14.88
N THR A 104 -2.99 -4.28 14.87
CA THR A 104 -1.86 -3.37 14.96
C THR A 104 -1.63 -2.80 13.55
N ARG A 105 -1.47 -1.49 13.45
CA ARG A 105 -1.43 -0.80 12.17
C ARG A 105 -0.05 -0.19 11.95
N GLU A 106 0.59 -0.60 10.88
CA GLU A 106 1.94 -0.16 10.52
C GLU A 106 1.98 0.31 9.07
N CYS A 107 2.96 1.15 8.75
CA CYS A 107 3.22 1.51 7.37
C CYS A 107 4.71 1.68 7.13
N ASP A 108 5.14 1.30 5.93
CA ASP A 108 6.50 1.50 5.45
C ASP A 108 6.44 2.21 4.10
N VAL A 109 7.39 3.10 3.87
CA VAL A 109 7.58 3.75 2.57
C VAL A 109 8.96 3.38 2.07
N SER A 110 9.03 2.87 0.85
CA SER A 110 10.30 2.60 0.18
C SER A 110 10.33 3.31 -1.16
N THR A 111 11.51 3.73 -1.55
CA THR A 111 11.74 4.40 -2.83
C THR A 111 12.91 3.75 -3.54
N GLU A 112 12.83 3.71 -4.87
CA GLU A 112 13.97 3.32 -5.69
C GLU A 112 13.99 4.14 -6.97
N PHE A 113 15.19 4.30 -7.53
CA PHE A 113 15.35 4.95 -8.83
C PHE A 113 15.35 3.89 -9.91
N VAL A 114 14.44 4.03 -10.87
CA VAL A 114 14.37 3.18 -12.05
C VAL A 114 14.51 4.10 -13.25
N ASN A 115 15.69 4.09 -13.90
CA ASN A 115 16.05 5.07 -14.91
C ASN A 115 15.94 6.49 -14.33
N ASP A 116 15.15 7.37 -14.94
CA ASP A 116 14.95 8.75 -14.46
C ASP A 116 13.68 8.89 -13.61
N LEU A 117 13.14 7.78 -13.11
CA LEU A 117 11.90 7.79 -12.31
C LEU A 117 12.20 7.48 -10.84
N LEU A 118 11.51 8.19 -9.96
CA LEU A 118 11.45 7.88 -8.55
C LEU A 118 10.20 7.03 -8.32
N VAL A 119 10.40 5.75 -8.05
CA VAL A 119 9.30 4.81 -7.77
C VAL A 119 9.08 4.74 -6.27
N THR A 120 7.86 4.99 -5.84
CA THR A 120 7.49 4.99 -4.42
C THR A 120 6.51 3.87 -4.15
N THR A 121 6.80 3.10 -3.10
CA THR A 121 5.90 2.06 -2.60
C THR A 121 5.51 2.39 -1.18
N VAL A 122 4.20 2.48 -0.92
CA VAL A 122 3.66 2.64 0.43
C VAL A 122 2.99 1.32 0.79
N GLU A 123 3.50 0.68 1.84
CA GLU A 123 2.96 -0.59 2.32
C GLU A 123 2.22 -0.36 3.63
N LEU A 124 0.94 -0.69 3.64
CA LEU A 124 0.09 -0.64 4.83
C LEU A 124 -0.08 -2.05 5.37
N ARG A 125 0.19 -2.25 6.64
CA ARG A 125 0.09 -3.55 7.30
C ARG A 125 -0.91 -3.49 8.44
N TYR A 126 -1.79 -4.45 8.48
CA TYR A 126 -2.76 -4.62 9.55
C TYR A 126 -2.58 -6.02 10.14
N VAL A 127 -1.93 -6.07 11.30
CA VAL A 127 -1.60 -7.34 11.98
C VAL A 127 -2.69 -7.64 13.00
N GLN A 128 -3.35 -8.77 12.86
CA GLN A 128 -4.42 -9.18 13.76
C GLN A 128 -3.86 -9.44 15.15
N LEU A 129 -4.50 -8.84 16.14
CA LEU A 129 -4.20 -9.11 17.54
C LEU A 129 -4.94 -10.37 17.99
N THR A 130 -4.21 -11.33 18.52
CA THR A 130 -4.77 -12.59 19.02
C THR A 130 -4.76 -12.63 20.54
#